data_35747a4f49aea49d1e5f4c5891818dda
#
_entry.id   35747a4f49aea49d1e5f4c5891818dda
#
_cell.length_a   1.000
_cell.length_b   1.000
_cell.length_c   1.000
_cell.angle_alpha   90.00
_cell.angle_beta   90.00
_cell.angle_gamma   90.00
#
_symmetry.space_group_name_H-M   'P 1'
#
loop_
_entity.id
_entity.type
_entity.pdbx_description
1 polymer ?
#
loop_
_entity_poly.entity_id
_entity_poly.type
_entity_poly.pdbx_seq_one_letter_code
_entity_poly.pdbx_strand_id
1 'polypeptide(L)'
;GLATPSSGQDMSFSQVYAAPLYLSPSFAGFTSGGRVILNYRDQWPGIANTYRTYAFSYDEYLPGYNSGVGLLFLRDDQGGGQLITQNLGIQYAYELAVSQDIFIRPGLQFKFAERKIDPSKLSQVGPGGETFPWINAEFPIEHFRKLDATASAMVYSDYFWAGFTLDHLVKNDFGFTDIETPEPLKTVVYG
;
A
#
# COMPACT_ATOMS: atom_id res chain seq x y z
N GLY A 1 -6.64 -24.92 21.56
CA GLY A 1 -5.93 -23.71 21.18
C GLY A 1 -6.66 -23.07 20.02
N LEU A 2 -7.24 -21.90 20.22
CA LEU A 2 -7.87 -21.09 19.18
C LEU A 2 -6.74 -20.49 18.33
N ALA A 3 -6.60 -20.91 17.08
CA ALA A 3 -5.75 -20.25 16.12
C ALA A 3 -6.40 -18.91 15.75
N THR A 4 -5.80 -17.81 16.14
CA THR A 4 -6.18 -16.49 15.62
C THR A 4 -5.76 -16.40 14.15
N PRO A 5 -6.62 -15.96 13.24
CA PRO A 5 -6.23 -15.74 11.86
C PRO A 5 -5.15 -14.66 11.82
N SER A 6 -3.98 -15.00 11.25
CA SER A 6 -2.93 -14.05 10.95
C SER A 6 -3.38 -13.22 9.76
N SER A 7 -3.90 -12.03 10.00
CA SER A 7 -4.12 -11.04 8.95
C SER A 7 -2.75 -10.58 8.43
N GLY A 8 -2.55 -10.69 7.12
CA GLY A 8 -1.36 -10.15 6.46
C GLY A 8 -1.21 -8.67 6.84
N GLN A 9 -0.02 -8.31 7.36
CA GLN A 9 0.23 -6.93 7.77
C GLN A 9 0.37 -6.06 6.51
N ASP A 10 -0.54 -5.09 6.37
CA ASP A 10 -0.34 -3.96 5.47
C ASP A 10 0.92 -3.20 5.89
N MET A 11 1.65 -2.68 4.90
CA MET A 11 2.81 -1.85 5.16
C MET A 11 2.43 -0.62 5.95
N SER A 12 2.97 -0.51 7.15
CA SER A 12 2.82 0.64 8.03
C SER A 12 4.02 1.58 7.85
N PHE A 13 3.79 2.78 7.31
CA PHE A 13 4.79 3.84 7.36
C PHE A 13 4.73 4.49 8.73
N SER A 14 5.84 4.44 9.47
CA SER A 14 5.96 5.06 10.80
C SER A 14 5.96 6.61 10.77
N GLN A 15 6.04 7.22 9.58
CA GLN A 15 6.01 8.67 9.39
C GLN A 15 4.95 9.04 8.36
N VAL A 16 3.77 9.38 8.83
CA VAL A 16 2.62 9.82 8.02
C VAL A 16 2.96 11.05 7.18
N TYR A 17 3.76 11.98 7.72
CA TYR A 17 4.19 13.20 7.02
C TYR A 17 5.09 12.94 5.82
N ALA A 18 5.81 11.81 5.80
CA ALA A 18 6.70 11.47 4.70
C ALA A 18 5.97 10.87 3.49
N ALA A 19 4.73 10.43 3.65
CA ALA A 19 3.97 9.80 2.57
C ALA A 19 2.44 9.94 2.78
N PRO A 20 1.88 11.17 2.75
CA PRO A 20 0.47 11.41 3.07
C PRO A 20 -0.50 10.70 2.13
N LEU A 21 -0.13 10.49 0.86
CA LEU A 21 -0.94 9.77 -0.11
C LEU A 21 -1.14 8.29 0.24
N TYR A 22 -0.24 7.69 1.03
CA TYR A 22 -0.40 6.32 1.52
C TYR A 22 -1.37 6.23 2.70
N LEU A 23 -1.61 7.35 3.39
CA LEU A 23 -2.58 7.41 4.47
C LEU A 23 -4.00 7.51 3.94
N SER A 24 -4.22 8.40 2.97
CA SER A 24 -5.56 8.68 2.48
C SER A 24 -5.53 9.35 1.10
N PRO A 25 -6.40 8.93 0.17
CA PRO A 25 -6.57 9.61 -1.11
C PRO A 25 -7.07 11.06 -0.99
N SER A 26 -7.69 11.46 0.12
CA SER A 26 -8.07 12.86 0.35
C SER A 26 -6.89 13.84 0.38
N PHE A 27 -5.65 13.34 0.55
CA PHE A 27 -4.44 14.18 0.48
C PHE A 27 -3.93 14.42 -0.94
N ALA A 28 -4.51 13.80 -1.96
CA ALA A 28 -4.10 14.01 -3.34
C ALA A 28 -4.28 15.48 -3.74
N GLY A 29 -3.19 16.16 -4.14
CA GLY A 29 -3.19 17.58 -4.48
C GLY A 29 -3.57 18.49 -3.30
N PHE A 30 -3.30 18.12 -2.07
CA PHE A 30 -3.57 18.98 -0.90
C PHE A 30 -2.62 20.18 -0.85
N THR A 31 -1.45 20.07 -1.44
CA THR A 31 -0.46 21.14 -1.52
C THR A 31 -0.58 21.86 -2.86
N SER A 32 -0.46 23.17 -2.87
CA SER A 32 -0.43 23.97 -4.11
C SER A 32 0.75 23.53 -5.00
N GLY A 33 0.48 23.21 -6.26
CA GLY A 33 1.47 22.75 -7.24
C GLY A 33 1.71 21.24 -7.19
N GLY A 34 2.65 20.78 -8.00
CA GLY A 34 3.03 19.37 -8.07
C GLY A 34 4.03 18.99 -6.97
N ARG A 35 3.80 17.85 -6.32
CA ARG A 35 4.68 17.31 -5.29
C ARG A 35 5.14 15.90 -5.69
N VAL A 36 6.45 15.67 -5.59
CA VAL A 36 7.08 14.34 -5.79
C VAL A 36 7.70 13.90 -4.48
N ILE A 37 7.42 12.68 -4.06
CA ILE A 37 8.04 12.07 -2.88
C ILE A 37 8.65 10.73 -3.29
N LEU A 38 9.92 10.54 -2.92
CA LEU A 38 10.67 9.31 -3.10
C LEU A 38 11.10 8.79 -1.72
N ASN A 39 10.76 7.55 -1.43
CA ASN A 39 11.20 6.88 -0.21
C ASN A 39 11.92 5.59 -0.59
N TYR A 40 13.10 5.40 0.00
CA TYR A 40 13.86 4.16 -0.07
C TYR A 40 14.12 3.66 1.34
N ARG A 41 13.86 2.39 1.56
CA ARG A 41 14.13 1.73 2.83
C ARG A 41 14.88 0.43 2.57
N ASP A 42 16.04 0.28 3.20
CA ASP A 42 16.80 -0.96 3.24
C ASP A 42 16.89 -1.43 4.69
N GLN A 43 16.38 -2.62 4.96
CA GLN A 43 16.36 -3.22 6.29
C GLN A 43 17.41 -4.32 6.36
N TRP A 44 18.29 -4.21 7.34
CA TRP A 44 19.41 -5.13 7.60
C TRP A 44 20.42 -5.23 6.44
N PRO A 45 21.02 -4.10 6.01
CA PRO A 45 22.05 -4.12 5.00
C PRO A 45 23.24 -4.96 5.51
N GLY A 46 23.65 -5.97 4.74
CA GLY A 46 24.76 -6.87 5.09
C GLY A 46 24.35 -8.29 5.48
N ILE A 47 23.06 -8.60 5.58
CA ILE A 47 22.56 -9.97 5.70
C ILE A 47 22.08 -10.44 4.32
N ALA A 48 22.37 -11.69 3.95
CA ALA A 48 21.78 -12.29 2.77
C ALA A 48 20.25 -12.28 2.94
N ASN A 49 19.51 -11.86 1.90
CA ASN A 49 18.04 -11.72 1.91
C ASN A 49 17.52 -10.46 2.62
N THR A 50 18.05 -9.30 2.27
CA THR A 50 17.59 -7.98 2.74
C THR A 50 16.15 -7.67 2.31
N TYR A 51 15.49 -6.83 3.13
CA TYR A 51 14.16 -6.26 2.81
C TYR A 51 14.35 -4.86 2.23
N ARG A 52 13.95 -4.65 0.98
CA ARG A 52 14.06 -3.36 0.28
C ARG A 52 12.69 -2.87 -0.14
N THR A 53 12.38 -1.65 0.24
CA THR A 53 11.15 -0.99 -0.16
C THR A 53 11.47 0.26 -0.96
N TYR A 54 10.85 0.39 -2.12
CA TYR A 54 10.88 1.56 -2.98
C TYR A 54 9.47 2.14 -3.03
N ALA A 55 9.32 3.40 -2.68
CA ALA A 55 8.05 4.08 -2.77
C ALA A 55 8.21 5.40 -3.52
N PHE A 56 7.35 5.61 -4.48
CA PHE A 56 7.23 6.83 -5.28
C PHE A 56 5.81 7.34 -5.16
N SER A 57 5.66 8.64 -4.96
CA SER A 57 4.37 9.30 -5.13
C SER A 57 4.51 10.64 -5.83
N TYR A 58 3.50 10.95 -6.61
CA TYR A 58 3.30 12.24 -7.25
C TYR A 58 1.89 12.69 -7.01
N ASP A 59 1.69 13.95 -6.66
CA ASP A 59 0.37 14.55 -6.62
C ASP A 59 0.40 16.00 -7.06
N GLU A 60 -0.74 16.46 -7.60
CA GLU A 60 -0.91 17.80 -8.12
C GLU A 60 -2.32 18.31 -7.87
N TYR A 61 -2.44 19.55 -7.47
CA TYR A 61 -3.71 20.27 -7.38
C TYR A 61 -4.08 20.89 -8.71
N LEU A 62 -5.32 20.72 -9.13
CA LEU A 62 -5.89 21.25 -10.37
C LEU A 62 -6.87 22.40 -10.04
N PRO A 63 -6.40 23.67 -10.01
CA PRO A 63 -7.20 24.78 -9.51
C PRO A 63 -8.49 25.02 -10.30
N GLY A 64 -8.46 24.77 -11.62
CA GLY A 64 -9.63 24.93 -12.49
C GLY A 64 -10.78 23.96 -12.22
N TYR A 65 -10.51 22.89 -11.46
CA TYR A 65 -11.47 21.83 -11.16
C TYR A 65 -11.71 21.63 -9.65
N ASN A 66 -11.08 22.44 -8.81
CA ASN A 66 -11.07 22.25 -7.34
C ASN A 66 -10.76 20.79 -6.95
N SER A 67 -9.79 20.21 -7.63
CA SER A 67 -9.51 18.77 -7.52
C SER A 67 -8.02 18.52 -7.36
N GLY A 68 -7.70 17.39 -6.78
CA GLY A 68 -6.34 16.86 -6.73
C GLY A 68 -6.27 15.48 -7.37
N VAL A 69 -5.17 15.23 -8.05
CA VAL A 69 -4.82 13.92 -8.61
C VAL A 69 -3.55 13.41 -7.96
N GLY A 70 -3.44 12.10 -7.80
CA GLY A 70 -2.27 11.46 -7.23
C GLY A 70 -1.92 10.15 -7.92
N LEU A 71 -0.64 9.85 -7.98
CA LEU A 71 -0.08 8.59 -8.46
C LEU A 71 0.81 8.02 -7.36
N LEU A 72 0.64 6.75 -7.08
CA LEU A 72 1.43 5.98 -6.12
C LEU A 72 2.07 4.79 -6.80
N PHE A 73 3.33 4.53 -6.49
CA PHE A 73 4.00 3.29 -6.81
C PHE A 73 4.77 2.81 -5.58
N LEU A 74 4.58 1.55 -5.25
CA LEU A 74 5.30 0.89 -4.17
C LEU A 74 5.83 -0.44 -4.69
N ARG A 75 7.09 -0.72 -4.41
CA ARG A 75 7.70 -2.04 -4.62
C ARG A 75 8.39 -2.48 -3.34
N ASP A 76 8.02 -3.64 -2.87
CA ASP A 76 8.61 -4.30 -1.73
C ASP A 76 9.25 -5.61 -2.17
N ASP A 77 10.54 -5.72 -1.91
CA ASP A 77 11.37 -6.88 -2.24
C ASP A 77 11.81 -7.52 -0.94
N GLN A 78 11.32 -8.72 -0.69
CA GLN A 78 11.61 -9.48 0.52
C GLN A 78 12.42 -10.71 0.18
N GLY A 79 13.46 -10.95 0.97
CA GLY A 79 14.28 -12.15 0.84
C GLY A 79 15.13 -12.21 -0.44
N GLY A 80 15.62 -11.05 -0.95
CA GLY A 80 16.44 -11.03 -2.16
C GLY A 80 15.65 -11.41 -3.44
N GLY A 81 14.37 -11.07 -3.49
CA GLY A 81 13.48 -11.35 -4.61
C GLY A 81 12.71 -12.67 -4.52
N GLN A 82 12.65 -13.27 -3.35
CA GLN A 82 11.79 -14.44 -3.08
C GLN A 82 10.32 -14.05 -3.11
N LEU A 83 10.00 -12.93 -2.49
CA LEU A 83 8.67 -12.34 -2.50
C LEU A 83 8.77 -10.89 -2.96
N ILE A 84 8.14 -10.58 -4.07
CA ILE A 84 8.06 -9.22 -4.62
C ILE A 84 6.59 -8.80 -4.59
N THR A 85 6.30 -7.70 -3.92
CA THR A 85 4.99 -7.07 -3.95
C THR A 85 5.11 -5.71 -4.65
N GLN A 86 4.24 -5.45 -5.63
CA GLN A 86 4.17 -4.18 -6.34
C GLN A 86 2.75 -3.64 -6.25
N ASN A 87 2.63 -2.36 -5.96
CA ASN A 87 1.35 -1.66 -5.90
C ASN A 87 1.44 -0.40 -6.76
N LEU A 88 0.46 -0.23 -7.63
CA LEU A 88 0.25 0.98 -8.41
C LEU A 88 -1.11 1.55 -8.03
N GLY A 89 -1.18 2.80 -7.61
CA GLY A 89 -2.41 3.47 -7.21
C GLY A 89 -2.61 4.78 -7.93
N ILE A 90 -3.84 5.03 -8.36
CA ILE A 90 -4.29 6.33 -8.89
C ILE A 90 -5.29 6.89 -7.91
N GLN A 91 -5.11 8.17 -7.55
CA GLN A 91 -5.94 8.86 -6.55
C GLN A 91 -6.60 10.09 -7.18
N TYR A 92 -7.79 10.38 -6.70
CA TYR A 92 -8.53 11.59 -7.03
C TYR A 92 -9.18 12.11 -5.75
N ALA A 93 -9.07 13.42 -5.51
CA ALA A 93 -9.76 14.11 -4.42
C ALA A 93 -10.45 15.35 -4.98
N TYR A 94 -11.65 15.62 -4.48
CA TYR A 94 -12.40 16.83 -4.83
C TYR A 94 -12.51 17.73 -3.60
N GLU A 95 -12.37 19.04 -3.79
CA GLU A 95 -12.45 20.02 -2.71
C GLU A 95 -13.77 20.77 -2.73
N LEU A 96 -14.53 20.62 -1.65
CA LEU A 96 -15.81 21.26 -1.43
C LEU A 96 -15.66 22.34 -0.35
N ALA A 97 -15.86 23.59 -0.71
CA ALA A 97 -16.00 24.67 0.28
C ALA A 97 -17.42 24.64 0.86
N VAL A 98 -17.54 24.31 2.14
CA VAL A 98 -18.82 24.28 2.87
C VAL A 98 -19.09 25.62 3.53
N SER A 99 -18.03 26.29 3.97
CA SER A 99 -18.07 27.63 4.58
C SER A 99 -16.82 28.40 4.15
N GLN A 100 -16.68 29.64 4.59
CA GLN A 100 -15.48 30.44 4.30
C GLN A 100 -14.19 29.81 4.84
N ASP A 101 -14.30 29.08 5.97
CA ASP A 101 -13.15 28.49 6.67
C ASP A 101 -13.19 26.97 6.77
N ILE A 102 -14.20 26.31 6.21
CA ILE A 102 -14.37 24.85 6.33
C ILE A 102 -14.47 24.21 4.96
N PHE A 103 -13.60 23.26 4.71
CA PHE A 103 -13.51 22.48 3.48
C PHE A 103 -13.70 21.00 3.77
N ILE A 104 -14.35 20.31 2.84
CA ILE A 104 -14.47 18.84 2.85
C ILE A 104 -13.80 18.30 1.60
N ARG A 105 -12.95 17.29 1.76
CA ARG A 105 -12.26 16.61 0.65
C ARG A 105 -12.60 15.12 0.62
N PRO A 106 -13.63 14.69 -0.11
CA PRO A 106 -13.79 13.29 -0.47
C PRO A 106 -12.65 12.86 -1.40
N GLY A 107 -12.16 11.66 -1.21
CA GLY A 107 -11.11 11.06 -2.01
C GLY A 107 -11.41 9.62 -2.40
N LEU A 108 -10.96 9.22 -3.57
CA LEU A 108 -11.05 7.87 -4.10
C LEU A 108 -9.69 7.42 -4.60
N GLN A 109 -9.38 6.14 -4.41
CA GLN A 109 -8.19 5.49 -4.95
C GLN A 109 -8.59 4.18 -5.61
N PHE A 110 -7.98 3.92 -6.77
CA PHE A 110 -7.95 2.60 -7.38
C PHE A 110 -6.51 2.10 -7.33
N LYS A 111 -6.34 0.90 -6.80
CA LYS A 111 -5.03 0.28 -6.57
C LYS A 111 -4.96 -1.06 -7.30
N PHE A 112 -3.93 -1.23 -8.11
CA PHE A 112 -3.54 -2.51 -8.68
C PHE A 112 -2.36 -3.05 -7.88
N ALA A 113 -2.50 -4.24 -7.34
CA ALA A 113 -1.47 -4.95 -6.60
C ALA A 113 -1.07 -6.23 -7.33
N GLU A 114 0.23 -6.46 -7.43
CA GLU A 114 0.80 -7.71 -7.94
C GLU A 114 1.77 -8.27 -6.91
N ARG A 115 1.61 -9.55 -6.61
CA ARG A 115 2.53 -10.31 -5.76
C ARG A 115 3.12 -11.46 -6.54
N LYS A 116 4.44 -11.52 -6.57
CA LYS A 116 5.20 -12.59 -7.22
C LYS A 116 5.96 -13.36 -6.14
N ILE A 117 5.81 -14.68 -6.17
CA ILE A 117 6.58 -15.61 -5.32
C ILE A 117 7.50 -16.40 -6.24
N ASP A 118 8.80 -16.38 -5.95
CA ASP A 118 9.82 -17.13 -6.69
C ASP A 118 10.46 -18.17 -5.75
N PRO A 119 9.93 -19.42 -5.77
CA PRO A 119 10.43 -20.48 -4.90
C PRO A 119 11.87 -20.90 -5.21
N SER A 120 12.37 -20.64 -6.42
CA SER A 120 13.75 -21.01 -6.81
C SER A 120 14.82 -20.26 -6.02
N LYS A 121 14.44 -19.11 -5.42
CA LYS A 121 15.30 -18.29 -4.57
C LYS A 121 15.22 -18.67 -3.09
N LEU A 122 14.34 -19.62 -2.72
CA LEU A 122 14.33 -20.16 -1.36
C LEU A 122 15.65 -20.90 -1.11
N SER A 123 16.30 -20.56 -0.01
CA SER A 123 17.56 -21.22 0.36
C SER A 123 17.32 -22.71 0.56
N GLN A 124 18.03 -23.52 -0.21
CA GLN A 124 17.99 -24.99 -0.08
C GLN A 124 18.81 -25.48 1.13
N VAL A 125 19.49 -24.56 1.80
CA VAL A 125 20.39 -24.88 2.91
C VAL A 125 19.79 -24.35 4.21
N GLY A 126 19.49 -25.26 5.12
CA GLY A 126 19.07 -24.91 6.49
C GLY A 126 20.20 -24.33 7.33
N PRO A 127 19.90 -23.79 8.52
CA PRO A 127 20.86 -23.16 9.41
C PRO A 127 22.05 -24.07 9.82
N GLY A 128 21.88 -25.38 9.69
CA GLY A 128 22.92 -26.40 9.97
C GLY A 128 23.70 -26.88 8.76
N GLY A 129 23.49 -26.28 7.57
CA GLY A 129 24.11 -26.75 6.33
C GLY A 129 23.39 -27.96 5.69
N GLU A 130 22.22 -28.32 6.19
CA GLU A 130 21.41 -29.41 5.65
C GLU A 130 20.75 -28.96 4.33
N THR A 131 20.88 -29.77 3.29
CA THR A 131 20.16 -29.56 2.03
C THR A 131 18.81 -30.23 2.09
N PHE A 132 17.74 -29.53 1.75
CA PHE A 132 16.38 -30.07 1.67
C PHE A 132 16.07 -30.42 0.20
N PRO A 133 16.28 -31.69 -0.24
CA PRO A 133 16.10 -32.10 -1.65
C PRO A 133 14.67 -31.94 -2.17
N TRP A 134 13.68 -31.88 -1.29
CA TRP A 134 12.27 -31.67 -1.63
C TRP A 134 11.95 -30.21 -2.01
N ILE A 135 12.85 -29.27 -1.75
CA ILE A 135 12.75 -27.88 -2.25
C ILE A 135 13.09 -27.79 -3.75
N ASN A 136 13.74 -28.82 -4.32
CA ASN A 136 13.98 -28.94 -5.76
C ASN A 136 12.74 -29.30 -6.58
N ALA A 137 11.58 -29.52 -5.96
CA ALA A 137 10.33 -29.60 -6.70
C ALA A 137 10.16 -28.29 -7.46
N GLU A 138 9.96 -28.36 -8.76
CA GLU A 138 9.64 -27.22 -9.62
C GLU A 138 8.29 -26.61 -9.18
N PHE A 139 8.33 -25.82 -8.13
CA PHE A 139 7.18 -24.99 -7.77
C PHE A 139 7.08 -23.88 -8.82
N PRO A 140 5.95 -23.76 -9.52
CA PRO A 140 5.77 -22.69 -10.48
C PRO A 140 5.89 -21.34 -9.80
N ILE A 141 6.45 -20.37 -10.53
CA ILE A 141 6.42 -18.98 -10.07
C ILE A 141 4.97 -18.54 -10.05
N GLU A 142 4.48 -18.19 -8.88
CA GLU A 142 3.09 -17.77 -8.72
C GLU A 142 2.98 -16.26 -8.80
N HIS A 143 2.03 -15.79 -9.61
CA HIS A 143 1.68 -14.39 -9.77
C HIS A 143 0.23 -14.17 -9.32
N PHE A 144 0.06 -13.37 -8.28
CA PHE A 144 -1.25 -12.95 -7.79
C PHE A 144 -1.47 -11.49 -8.17
N ARG A 145 -2.63 -11.20 -8.76
CA ARG A 145 -3.01 -9.86 -9.16
C ARG A 145 -4.33 -9.48 -8.50
N LYS A 146 -4.40 -8.26 -8.00
CA LYS A 146 -5.58 -7.74 -7.31
C LYS A 146 -5.85 -6.32 -7.74
N LEU A 147 -7.14 -6.02 -7.93
CA LEU A 147 -7.65 -4.65 -8.01
C LEU A 147 -8.36 -4.34 -6.70
N ASP A 148 -8.06 -3.19 -6.11
CA ASP A 148 -8.66 -2.73 -4.88
C ASP A 148 -9.09 -1.28 -5.00
N ALA A 149 -10.05 -0.86 -4.19
CA ALA A 149 -10.52 0.50 -4.13
C ALA A 149 -10.56 0.99 -2.69
N THR A 150 -10.22 2.25 -2.51
CA THR A 150 -10.22 2.95 -1.22
C THR A 150 -11.05 4.21 -1.37
N ALA A 151 -11.90 4.49 -0.39
CA ALA A 151 -12.60 5.76 -0.26
C ALA A 151 -12.20 6.46 1.02
N SER A 152 -12.19 7.78 1.00
CA SER A 152 -11.86 8.60 2.16
C SER A 152 -12.65 9.90 2.17
N ALA A 153 -12.72 10.52 3.33
CA ALA A 153 -13.18 11.88 3.45
C ALA A 153 -12.35 12.59 4.54
N MET A 154 -11.99 13.84 4.27
CA MET A 154 -11.28 14.69 5.19
C MET A 154 -12.00 16.03 5.30
N VAL A 155 -12.13 16.52 6.51
CA VAL A 155 -12.59 17.89 6.83
C VAL A 155 -11.39 18.66 7.33
N TYR A 156 -11.22 19.88 6.88
CA TYR A 156 -10.14 20.74 7.38
C TYR A 156 -10.54 22.21 7.42
N SER A 157 -9.86 22.94 8.28
CA SER A 157 -9.91 24.38 8.42
C SER A 157 -8.52 24.89 8.78
N ASP A 158 -8.36 26.19 8.98
CA ASP A 158 -7.08 26.78 9.47
C ASP A 158 -6.66 26.30 10.86
N TYR A 159 -7.59 25.74 11.64
CA TYR A 159 -7.37 25.38 13.06
C TYR A 159 -7.33 23.87 13.30
N PHE A 160 -7.94 23.08 12.45
CA PHE A 160 -8.02 21.64 12.63
C PHE A 160 -8.18 20.90 11.32
N TRP A 161 -7.82 19.65 11.31
CA TRP A 161 -8.12 18.70 10.24
C TRP A 161 -8.42 17.35 10.85
N ALA A 162 -9.32 16.61 10.24
CA ALA A 162 -9.64 15.25 10.63
C ALA A 162 -10.23 14.50 9.44
N GLY A 163 -10.05 13.19 9.40
CA GLY A 163 -10.60 12.39 8.32
C GLY A 163 -10.64 10.91 8.63
N PHE A 164 -11.19 10.18 7.69
CA PHE A 164 -11.21 8.73 7.72
C PHE A 164 -10.96 8.14 6.34
N THR A 165 -10.46 6.93 6.31
CA THR A 165 -10.22 6.13 5.12
C THR A 165 -10.84 4.76 5.30
N LEU A 166 -11.49 4.27 4.26
CA LEU A 166 -12.04 2.93 4.14
C LEU A 166 -11.28 2.20 3.04
N ASP A 167 -10.42 1.27 3.43
CA ASP A 167 -9.65 0.42 2.53
C ASP A 167 -10.36 -0.91 2.26
N HIS A 168 -9.96 -1.57 1.18
CA HIS A 168 -10.47 -2.89 0.77
C HIS A 168 -11.98 -2.90 0.47
N LEU A 169 -12.42 -1.91 -0.32
CA LEU A 169 -13.82 -1.84 -0.75
C LEU A 169 -14.18 -2.91 -1.78
N VAL A 170 -13.19 -3.42 -2.52
CA VAL A 170 -13.36 -4.52 -3.47
C VAL A 170 -12.98 -5.82 -2.78
N LYS A 171 -13.96 -6.70 -2.60
CA LYS A 171 -13.74 -8.05 -2.06
C LYS A 171 -13.02 -8.90 -3.10
N ASN A 172 -11.72 -9.04 -2.98
CA ASN A 172 -10.90 -9.91 -3.81
C ASN A 172 -10.12 -10.88 -2.92
N ASP A 173 -9.95 -12.10 -3.39
CA ASP A 173 -9.20 -13.14 -2.69
C ASP A 173 -7.75 -13.22 -3.16
N PHE A 174 -6.82 -13.22 -2.18
CA PHE A 174 -5.45 -13.68 -2.35
C PHE A 174 -5.27 -15.10 -1.75
N GLY A 175 -6.27 -15.96 -1.88
CA GLY A 175 -6.20 -17.32 -1.33
C GLY A 175 -5.11 -18.15 -2.02
N PHE A 176 -4.16 -18.69 -1.24
CA PHE A 176 -3.25 -19.75 -1.67
C PHE A 176 -3.96 -21.12 -1.78
N THR A 177 -5.20 -21.19 -1.38
CA THR A 177 -6.09 -22.36 -1.38
C THR A 177 -7.50 -21.89 -1.72
N ASP A 178 -8.33 -22.76 -2.25
CA ASP A 178 -9.77 -22.52 -2.58
C ASP A 178 -10.62 -22.06 -1.37
N ILE A 179 -10.00 -21.63 -0.29
CA ILE A 179 -10.67 -21.07 0.88
C ILE A 179 -10.72 -19.55 0.70
N GLU A 180 -11.89 -19.05 0.34
CA GLU A 180 -12.19 -17.61 0.28
C GLU A 180 -11.97 -16.99 1.66
N THR A 181 -10.87 -16.25 1.84
CA THR A 181 -10.64 -15.40 3.00
C THR A 181 -10.72 -13.94 2.55
N PRO A 182 -11.91 -13.35 2.56
CA PRO A 182 -12.05 -11.94 2.20
C PRO A 182 -11.27 -11.07 3.18
N GLU A 183 -10.44 -10.17 2.66
CA GLU A 183 -9.77 -9.18 3.49
C GLU A 183 -10.85 -8.32 4.18
N PRO A 184 -10.75 -8.12 5.51
CA PRO A 184 -11.72 -7.31 6.22
C PRO A 184 -11.60 -5.85 5.81
N LEU A 185 -12.74 -5.14 5.79
CA LEU A 185 -12.77 -3.70 5.60
C LEU A 185 -11.89 -3.05 6.67
N LYS A 186 -10.87 -2.29 6.23
CA LYS A 186 -9.99 -1.56 7.13
C LYS A 186 -10.42 -0.11 7.20
N THR A 187 -10.65 0.37 8.41
CA THR A 187 -11.00 1.76 8.68
C THR A 187 -9.85 2.43 9.43
N VAL A 188 -9.40 3.56 8.92
CA VAL A 188 -8.37 4.41 9.56
C VAL A 188 -8.97 5.78 9.82
N VAL A 189 -8.82 6.28 11.06
CA VAL A 189 -9.21 7.63 11.46
C VAL A 189 -7.93 8.39 11.79
N TYR A 190 -7.86 9.65 11.37
CA TYR A 190 -6.69 10.51 11.55
C TYR A 190 -7.12 11.96 11.80
N GLY A 191 -6.23 12.72 12.48
CA GLY A 191 -6.48 14.13 12.83
C GLY A 191 -5.30 14.75 13.58
#